data_4c7d707396b38f6535dc7d5892471e00
#
_entry.id   4c7d707396b38f6535dc7d5892471e00
#
_cell.length_a   1.000
_cell.length_b   1.000
_cell.length_c   1.000
_cell.angle_alpha   90.00
_cell.angle_beta   90.00
_cell.angle_gamma   90.00
#
_symmetry.space_group_name_H-M   'P 1'
#
loop_
_entity.id
_entity.type
_entity.pdbx_description
1 polymer ?
#
loop_
_entity_poly.entity_id
_entity_poly.type
_entity_poly.pdbx_seq_one_letter_code
_entity_poly.pdbx_strand_id
1 'polypeptide(L)'
;MNYGDKVNIPYNVGIGKSEAPITGITDSRYHSPADIHRVAIITGLSGVRLNESFFSNATRNIDKISTNIGFIASDIKLNSISDPSYVFPPGPESFHELENPEELYIWRWITLDAPDLVIELVETTGRDTFIESIGLPEANKFQFAASSYEADNSLLAALASGLGPTPGAIPGIRITAQNDNVNEILTQIIEKISSTKPTPSEASLQLQTQNRRNAKEVSNKLAQVYGFKLNQPINYVQGVAVSGRLRLRAIDDDYPDPVGDITTLVDFLTKNEEFNKNNNSGPNLAAMCWAEELYECSN
;
A
#
# COMPACT_ATOMS: atom_id res chain seq x y z
N MET A 1 23.29 0.80 14.93
CA MET A 1 23.38 1.68 13.75
C MET A 1 23.03 3.07 14.20
N ASN A 2 23.92 4.04 14.01
CA ASN A 2 23.61 5.43 14.33
C ASN A 2 22.66 5.97 13.24
N TYR A 3 21.43 6.23 13.60
CA TYR A 3 20.40 6.86 12.74
C TYR A 3 20.64 8.36 12.51
N GLY A 4 21.92 8.78 12.39
CA GLY A 4 22.32 10.18 12.39
C GLY A 4 22.21 10.94 11.07
N ASP A 5 22.12 10.26 9.96
CA ASP A 5 22.10 10.95 8.66
C ASP A 5 20.72 10.80 8.01
N LYS A 6 19.95 11.86 8.07
CA LYS A 6 18.68 12.03 7.36
C LYS A 6 18.97 12.09 5.87
N VAL A 7 18.91 10.97 5.20
CA VAL A 7 19.10 10.90 3.75
C VAL A 7 17.72 10.78 3.11
N ASN A 8 17.34 11.76 2.29
CA ASN A 8 16.22 11.62 1.36
C ASN A 8 16.59 10.54 0.34
N ILE A 9 16.11 9.33 0.55
CA ILE A 9 16.42 8.19 -0.31
C ILE A 9 15.42 8.20 -1.46
N PRO A 10 15.88 8.37 -2.71
CA PRO A 10 14.98 8.27 -3.85
C PRO A 10 14.53 6.83 -4.06
N TYR A 11 13.27 6.64 -4.44
CA TYR A 11 12.73 5.34 -4.80
C TYR A 11 11.66 5.47 -5.89
N ASN A 12 11.29 4.36 -6.52
CA ASN A 12 10.26 4.34 -7.56
C ASN A 12 8.92 3.93 -6.94
N VAL A 13 7.92 4.78 -7.10
CA VAL A 13 6.52 4.52 -6.74
C VAL A 13 5.85 3.65 -7.81
N GLY A 14 6.16 3.92 -9.09
CA GLY A 14 5.59 3.22 -10.22
C GLY A 14 6.10 3.76 -11.56
N ILE A 15 5.39 3.44 -12.62
CA ILE A 15 5.66 3.91 -13.97
C ILE A 15 4.43 4.67 -14.47
N GLY A 16 4.65 5.90 -14.92
CA GLY A 16 3.60 6.75 -15.46
C GLY A 16 3.24 6.41 -16.91
N LYS A 17 2.18 7.02 -17.42
CA LYS A 17 1.69 6.87 -18.81
C LYS A 17 2.75 7.17 -19.87
N SER A 18 3.68 8.04 -19.56
CA SER A 18 4.83 8.38 -20.43
C SER A 18 5.98 7.37 -20.36
N GLU A 19 5.78 6.22 -19.72
CA GLU A 19 6.83 5.24 -19.40
C GLU A 19 7.94 5.79 -18.49
N ALA A 20 7.79 7.01 -18.00
CA ALA A 20 8.71 7.60 -17.04
C ALA A 20 8.42 7.09 -15.62
N PRO A 21 9.46 6.89 -14.78
CA PRO A 21 9.26 6.48 -13.40
C PRO A 21 8.57 7.58 -12.60
N ILE A 22 7.55 7.20 -11.80
CA ILE A 22 7.01 8.03 -10.74
C ILE A 22 7.97 7.92 -9.58
N THR A 23 8.73 8.98 -9.32
CA THR A 23 9.77 8.98 -8.29
C THR A 23 9.24 9.56 -6.99
N GLY A 24 9.64 8.94 -5.88
CA GLY A 24 9.40 9.42 -4.54
C GLY A 24 10.71 9.63 -3.78
N ILE A 25 10.61 10.29 -2.65
CA ILE A 25 11.67 10.41 -1.64
C ILE A 25 11.14 9.87 -0.31
N THR A 26 11.98 9.19 0.45
CA THR A 26 11.66 8.72 1.79
C THR A 26 12.68 9.19 2.81
N ASP A 27 12.22 9.48 4.00
CA ASP A 27 13.05 9.66 5.19
C ASP A 27 13.31 8.28 5.82
N SER A 28 14.55 7.99 6.17
CA SER A 28 14.93 6.74 6.85
C SER A 28 14.13 6.46 8.13
N ARG A 29 13.59 7.50 8.76
CA ARG A 29 12.76 7.39 9.96
C ARG A 29 11.36 6.84 9.67
N TYR A 30 10.82 7.02 8.47
CA TYR A 30 9.47 6.58 8.13
C TYR A 30 9.25 5.08 8.42
N HIS A 31 10.24 4.26 8.13
CA HIS A 31 10.21 2.82 8.38
C HIS A 31 10.80 2.41 9.75
N SER A 32 11.15 3.39 10.59
CA SER A 32 11.63 3.11 11.94
C SER A 32 10.54 2.47 12.81
N PRO A 33 10.89 1.56 13.72
CA PRO A 33 9.95 1.05 14.72
C PRO A 33 9.58 2.08 15.81
N ALA A 34 10.22 3.26 15.79
CA ALA A 34 9.96 4.32 16.76
C ALA A 34 8.50 4.83 16.70
N ASP A 35 8.03 5.34 17.83
CA ASP A 35 6.72 6.01 17.95
C ASP A 35 6.82 7.43 17.37
N ILE A 36 6.62 7.53 16.06
CA ILE A 36 6.72 8.76 15.26
C ILE A 36 5.47 8.92 14.39
N HIS A 37 5.18 10.15 13.98
CA HIS A 37 4.18 10.40 12.94
C HIS A 37 4.70 9.98 11.57
N ARG A 38 3.94 9.18 10.83
CA ARG A 38 4.23 8.78 9.45
C ARG A 38 3.36 9.56 8.49
N VAL A 39 3.98 10.43 7.71
CA VAL A 39 3.26 11.37 6.83
C VAL A 39 3.60 11.08 5.38
N ALA A 40 2.59 10.90 4.54
CA ALA A 40 2.75 10.87 3.09
C ALA A 40 2.41 12.25 2.50
N ILE A 41 3.28 12.75 1.60
CA ILE A 41 3.10 14.04 0.91
C ILE A 41 3.04 13.79 -0.58
N ILE A 42 2.02 14.32 -1.23
CA ILE A 42 1.79 14.11 -2.65
C ILE A 42 1.48 15.42 -3.36
N THR A 43 2.01 15.60 -4.57
CA THR A 43 1.71 16.70 -5.47
C THR A 43 1.31 16.19 -6.85
N GLY A 44 0.72 17.04 -7.67
CA GLY A 44 0.44 16.75 -9.08
C GLY A 44 -0.88 16.02 -9.36
N LEU A 45 -1.73 15.74 -8.36
CA LEU A 45 -3.02 15.08 -8.57
C LEU A 45 -4.08 15.99 -9.22
N SER A 46 -3.93 17.29 -9.12
CA SER A 46 -4.90 18.26 -9.66
C SER A 46 -4.82 18.44 -11.18
N GLY A 47 -3.88 17.78 -11.86
CA GLY A 47 -3.69 17.95 -13.31
C GLY A 47 -3.06 19.28 -13.72
N VAL A 48 -3.05 20.27 -12.86
CA VAL A 48 -2.49 21.60 -13.14
C VAL A 48 -1.07 21.66 -12.56
N ARG A 49 -0.11 21.77 -13.44
CA ARG A 49 1.28 22.04 -13.05
C ARG A 49 1.63 23.45 -13.50
N LEU A 50 1.80 24.34 -12.54
CA LEU A 50 2.14 25.74 -12.78
C LEU A 50 3.64 25.97 -12.69
N ASN A 51 4.31 25.24 -11.82
CA ASN A 51 5.74 25.45 -11.56
C ASN A 51 6.47 24.11 -11.29
N GLU A 52 7.55 23.86 -12.04
CA GLU A 52 8.36 22.63 -11.87
C GLU A 52 9.07 22.54 -10.52
N SER A 53 9.28 23.66 -9.85
CA SER A 53 9.92 23.71 -8.54
C SER A 53 8.97 23.57 -7.36
N PHE A 54 7.65 23.46 -7.57
CA PHE A 54 6.67 23.44 -6.49
C PHE A 54 6.93 22.34 -5.46
N PHE A 55 7.10 21.12 -5.91
CA PHE A 55 7.39 19.98 -5.03
C PHE A 55 8.74 20.17 -4.28
N SER A 56 9.79 20.56 -5.01
CA SER A 56 11.11 20.77 -4.40
C SER A 56 11.11 21.94 -3.43
N ASN A 57 10.33 22.98 -3.69
CA ASN A 57 10.15 24.09 -2.76
C ASN A 57 9.39 23.65 -1.52
N ALA A 58 8.27 22.92 -1.68
CA ALA A 58 7.49 22.41 -0.57
C ALA A 58 8.32 21.54 0.38
N THR A 59 9.13 20.62 -0.16
CA THR A 59 9.87 19.62 0.62
C THR A 59 11.25 20.08 1.09
N ARG A 60 11.71 21.26 0.70
CA ARG A 60 13.09 21.78 0.91
C ARG A 60 13.63 21.67 2.33
N ASN A 61 12.78 21.89 3.33
CA ASN A 61 13.17 21.96 4.75
C ASN A 61 12.53 20.86 5.60
N ILE A 62 11.80 19.94 5.00
CA ILE A 62 10.99 18.98 5.76
C ILE A 62 11.85 18.06 6.65
N ASP A 63 13.07 17.77 6.21
CA ASP A 63 14.05 16.97 6.94
C ASP A 63 14.64 17.69 8.16
N LYS A 64 14.53 19.03 8.22
CA LYS A 64 15.10 19.85 9.29
C LYS A 64 14.13 20.12 10.44
N ILE A 65 12.81 19.91 10.19
CA ILE A 65 11.76 20.45 11.04
C ILE A 65 11.55 19.64 12.31
N SER A 66 11.65 18.32 12.30
CA SER A 66 11.32 17.52 13.47
C SER A 66 11.99 16.16 13.50
N THR A 67 12.28 15.68 14.72
CA THR A 67 12.86 14.35 14.96
C THR A 67 11.82 13.25 15.12
N ASN A 68 10.54 13.59 15.37
CA ASN A 68 9.47 12.62 15.58
C ASN A 68 8.51 12.47 14.38
N ILE A 69 8.93 12.92 13.20
CA ILE A 69 8.21 12.69 11.95
C ILE A 69 9.11 11.93 10.98
N GLY A 70 8.56 10.86 10.40
CA GLY A 70 9.08 10.23 9.19
C GLY A 70 8.14 10.53 8.03
N PHE A 71 8.68 10.80 6.85
CA PHE A 71 7.85 11.10 5.69
C PHE A 71 8.24 10.27 4.46
N ILE A 72 7.25 10.08 3.60
CA ILE A 72 7.38 9.67 2.21
C ILE A 72 6.75 10.76 1.35
N ALA A 73 7.33 11.09 0.22
CA ALA A 73 6.77 12.11 -0.65
C ALA A 73 6.96 11.77 -2.12
N SER A 74 5.99 12.14 -2.97
CA SER A 74 6.05 11.94 -4.42
C SER A 74 5.45 13.11 -5.17
N ASP A 75 6.06 13.42 -6.31
CA ASP A 75 5.58 14.39 -7.29
C ASP A 75 5.13 13.65 -8.56
N ILE A 76 3.85 13.75 -8.88
CA ILE A 76 3.32 13.16 -10.10
C ILE A 76 3.57 14.12 -11.25
N LYS A 77 4.58 13.82 -12.04
CA LYS A 77 4.90 14.59 -13.23
C LYS A 77 3.95 14.22 -14.35
N LEU A 78 2.90 15.01 -14.52
CA LEU A 78 2.03 14.88 -15.67
C LEU A 78 2.75 15.41 -16.91
N ASN A 79 3.04 14.52 -17.84
CA ASN A 79 3.68 14.88 -19.11
C ASN A 79 2.66 15.33 -20.19
N SER A 80 1.38 15.43 -19.88
CA SER A 80 0.35 15.84 -20.84
C SER A 80 -0.55 16.95 -20.31
N ILE A 81 -0.89 17.86 -21.21
CA ILE A 81 -1.73 19.05 -21.01
C ILE A 81 -3.23 18.68 -20.82
N SER A 82 -3.61 17.42 -21.00
CA SER A 82 -4.97 16.97 -20.76
C SER A 82 -5.17 16.69 -19.28
N ASP A 83 -6.07 17.42 -18.67
CA ASP A 83 -6.51 17.26 -17.28
C ASP A 83 -6.90 15.79 -16.99
N PRO A 84 -6.05 15.00 -16.33
CA PRO A 84 -6.43 13.64 -15.99
C PRO A 84 -7.42 13.72 -14.84
N SER A 85 -8.63 13.31 -15.08
CA SER A 85 -9.60 13.09 -14.02
C SER A 85 -9.25 11.79 -13.29
N TYR A 86 -8.34 11.89 -12.32
CA TYR A 86 -8.07 10.76 -11.44
C TYR A 86 -9.29 10.43 -10.58
N VAL A 87 -9.65 9.15 -10.54
CA VAL A 87 -10.77 8.63 -9.75
C VAL A 87 -10.26 7.65 -8.71
N PHE A 88 -10.56 7.91 -7.45
CA PHE A 88 -10.15 7.04 -6.35
C PHE A 88 -11.36 6.50 -5.59
N PRO A 89 -11.34 5.21 -5.15
CA PRO A 89 -10.29 4.24 -5.48
C PRO A 89 -10.31 3.84 -6.96
N PRO A 90 -9.16 3.42 -7.53
CA PRO A 90 -9.11 2.90 -8.88
C PRO A 90 -10.06 1.71 -9.06
N GLY A 91 -10.80 1.66 -10.15
CA GLY A 91 -11.67 0.55 -10.46
C GLY A 91 -10.90 -0.75 -10.75
N PRO A 92 -11.54 -1.93 -10.74
CA PRO A 92 -10.91 -3.20 -11.05
C PRO A 92 -10.30 -3.24 -12.47
N GLU A 93 -10.85 -2.47 -13.39
CA GLU A 93 -10.37 -2.35 -14.78
C GLU A 93 -9.02 -1.61 -14.87
N SER A 94 -8.68 -0.77 -13.89
CA SER A 94 -7.44 0.01 -13.86
C SER A 94 -6.17 -0.85 -13.86
N PHE A 95 -6.27 -2.14 -13.53
CA PHE A 95 -5.16 -3.09 -13.64
C PHE A 95 -4.79 -3.46 -15.08
N HIS A 96 -5.72 -3.26 -16.01
CA HIS A 96 -5.59 -3.63 -17.42
C HIS A 96 -5.57 -2.40 -18.35
N GLU A 97 -6.01 -1.26 -17.85
CA GLU A 97 -6.07 -0.01 -18.59
C GLU A 97 -4.83 0.84 -18.30
N LEU A 98 -4.13 1.20 -19.35
CA LEU A 98 -2.92 2.04 -19.28
C LEU A 98 -3.24 3.53 -19.42
N GLU A 99 -4.50 3.92 -19.27
CA GLU A 99 -4.89 5.32 -19.46
C GLU A 99 -4.37 6.22 -18.33
N ASN A 100 -4.49 5.78 -17.08
CA ASN A 100 -4.03 6.52 -15.90
C ASN A 100 -3.27 5.60 -14.93
N PRO A 101 -2.11 5.03 -15.30
CA PRO A 101 -1.37 4.12 -14.44
C PRO A 101 -0.90 4.78 -13.14
N GLU A 102 -0.72 6.11 -13.13
CA GLU A 102 -0.37 6.89 -11.96
C GLU A 102 -1.37 6.71 -10.82
N GLU A 103 -2.67 6.72 -11.15
CA GLU A 103 -3.76 6.53 -10.20
C GLU A 103 -3.62 5.23 -9.42
N LEU A 104 -3.38 4.11 -10.13
CA LEU A 104 -3.19 2.80 -9.53
C LEU A 104 -1.92 2.74 -8.67
N TYR A 105 -0.79 3.25 -9.17
CA TYR A 105 0.48 3.19 -8.44
C TYR A 105 0.44 4.03 -7.17
N ILE A 106 -0.14 5.23 -7.21
CA ILE A 106 -0.28 6.09 -6.05
C ILE A 106 -1.23 5.50 -5.02
N TRP A 107 -2.37 4.99 -5.47
CA TRP A 107 -3.30 4.31 -4.59
C TRP A 107 -2.65 3.15 -3.84
N ARG A 108 -1.95 2.27 -4.58
CA ARG A 108 -1.24 1.13 -3.99
C ARG A 108 -0.13 1.57 -3.05
N TRP A 109 0.65 2.55 -3.47
CA TRP A 109 1.75 3.05 -2.66
C TRP A 109 1.27 3.55 -1.31
N ILE A 110 0.31 4.48 -1.28
CA ILE A 110 -0.18 5.05 -0.03
C ILE A 110 -0.91 4.00 0.82
N THR A 111 -1.76 3.19 0.22
CA THR A 111 -2.58 2.23 0.98
C THR A 111 -1.78 1.04 1.50
N LEU A 112 -0.67 0.65 0.87
CA LEU A 112 0.23 -0.39 1.37
C LEU A 112 1.19 0.13 2.44
N ASP A 113 1.67 1.36 2.31
CA ASP A 113 2.51 1.99 3.33
C ASP A 113 1.71 2.44 4.57
N ALA A 114 0.40 2.62 4.42
CA ALA A 114 -0.54 2.96 5.48
C ALA A 114 -0.04 4.08 6.41
N PRO A 115 0.21 5.31 5.89
CA PRO A 115 0.66 6.43 6.72
C PRO A 115 -0.37 6.83 7.77
N ASP A 116 0.07 7.59 8.76
CA ASP A 116 -0.83 8.14 9.78
C ASP A 116 -1.61 9.36 9.27
N LEU A 117 -1.06 10.03 8.24
CA LEU A 117 -1.65 11.20 7.60
C LEU A 117 -1.17 11.33 6.16
N VAL A 118 -2.07 11.74 5.26
CA VAL A 118 -1.72 12.13 3.88
C VAL A 118 -1.89 13.63 3.71
N ILE A 119 -0.88 14.30 3.16
CA ILE A 119 -0.92 15.72 2.78
C ILE A 119 -0.87 15.82 1.26
N GLU A 120 -1.95 16.29 0.68
CA GLU A 120 -2.03 16.63 -0.74
C GLU A 120 -1.73 18.11 -0.93
N LEU A 121 -0.72 18.42 -1.76
CA LEU A 121 -0.36 19.80 -2.09
C LEU A 121 -0.84 20.15 -3.48
N VAL A 122 -1.58 21.23 -3.59
CA VAL A 122 -2.12 21.76 -4.84
C VAL A 122 -1.56 23.16 -5.08
N GLU A 123 -0.95 23.36 -6.25
CA GLU A 123 -0.46 24.67 -6.64
C GLU A 123 -1.59 25.58 -7.15
N THR A 124 -1.55 26.86 -6.76
CA THR A 124 -2.50 27.89 -7.24
C THR A 124 -1.79 29.17 -7.62
N THR A 125 -2.36 29.90 -8.58
CA THR A 125 -2.00 31.30 -8.89
C THR A 125 -2.77 32.30 -8.04
N GLY A 126 -3.84 31.85 -7.37
CA GLY A 126 -4.64 32.67 -6.45
C GLY A 126 -3.83 33.11 -5.24
N ARG A 127 -4.19 34.26 -4.64
CA ARG A 127 -3.49 34.77 -3.45
C ARG A 127 -3.88 34.06 -2.16
N ASP A 128 -5.00 33.40 -2.15
CA ASP A 128 -5.54 32.78 -0.96
C ASP A 128 -5.00 31.36 -0.78
N THR A 129 -4.59 31.06 0.42
CA THR A 129 -4.23 29.70 0.84
C THR A 129 -5.46 29.03 1.43
N PHE A 130 -5.76 27.83 0.96
CA PHE A 130 -6.84 27.01 1.52
C PHE A 130 -6.26 25.75 2.17
N ILE A 131 -6.77 25.42 3.35
CA ILE A 131 -6.45 24.18 4.05
C ILE A 131 -7.78 23.47 4.31
N GLU A 132 -7.89 22.26 3.78
CA GLU A 132 -9.06 21.41 3.92
C GLU A 132 -8.65 20.11 4.60
N SER A 133 -9.50 19.50 5.38
CA SER A 133 -9.18 18.24 6.06
C SER A 133 -10.34 17.26 6.04
N ILE A 134 -10.02 15.96 6.04
CA ILE A 134 -10.97 14.87 6.08
C ILE A 134 -10.47 13.77 7.02
N GLY A 135 -11.38 13.17 7.80
CA GLY A 135 -11.06 12.03 8.66
C GLY A 135 -10.16 12.34 9.86
N LEU A 136 -9.79 13.62 10.11
CA LEU A 136 -8.99 13.98 11.26
C LEU A 136 -9.82 13.84 12.54
N PRO A 137 -9.27 13.21 13.62
CA PRO A 137 -9.89 13.24 14.94
C PRO A 137 -10.10 14.67 15.43
N GLU A 138 -11.19 14.91 16.16
CA GLU A 138 -11.52 16.25 16.72
C GLU A 138 -10.37 16.89 17.51
N ALA A 139 -9.63 16.08 18.28
CA ALA A 139 -8.46 16.52 19.03
C ALA A 139 -7.29 17.02 18.14
N ASN A 140 -7.29 16.61 16.87
CA ASN A 140 -6.26 16.93 15.86
C ASN A 140 -6.80 17.89 14.80
N LYS A 141 -8.04 18.37 14.92
CA LYS A 141 -8.53 19.45 14.05
C LYS A 141 -7.66 20.67 14.29
N PHE A 142 -6.78 20.87 13.32
CA PHE A 142 -5.87 21.99 13.36
C PHE A 142 -6.70 23.28 13.36
N GLN A 143 -6.33 24.25 14.21
CA GLN A 143 -6.96 25.57 14.28
C GLN A 143 -6.64 26.45 13.05
N PHE A 144 -6.29 25.85 11.93
CA PHE A 144 -6.38 26.52 10.66
C PHE A 144 -7.86 26.52 10.28
N ALA A 145 -8.33 27.58 9.64
CA ALA A 145 -9.69 27.64 9.11
C ALA A 145 -9.87 26.58 8.01
N ALA A 146 -9.82 25.31 8.44
CA ALA A 146 -9.98 24.18 7.57
C ALA A 146 -11.47 24.01 7.32
N SER A 147 -11.90 24.24 6.10
CA SER A 147 -13.18 23.76 5.63
C SER A 147 -13.15 22.23 5.56
N SER A 148 -14.33 21.60 5.69
CA SER A 148 -14.44 20.17 5.40
C SER A 148 -14.14 19.95 3.91
N TYR A 149 -13.32 18.95 3.61
CA TYR A 149 -13.06 18.52 2.24
C TYR A 149 -14.22 17.63 1.76
N GLU A 150 -14.91 18.04 0.71
CA GLU A 150 -16.14 17.38 0.22
C GLU A 150 -16.04 16.81 -1.22
N ALA A 151 -14.86 16.76 -1.81
CA ALA A 151 -14.75 16.27 -3.18
C ALA A 151 -14.89 14.74 -3.25
N ASP A 152 -15.99 14.27 -3.81
CA ASP A 152 -16.20 12.86 -4.16
C ASP A 152 -15.12 12.35 -5.14
N ASN A 153 -14.81 11.06 -5.03
CA ASN A 153 -13.82 10.37 -5.88
C ASN A 153 -12.39 10.91 -5.82
N SER A 154 -12.06 11.72 -4.84
CA SER A 154 -10.69 12.18 -4.62
C SER A 154 -9.86 11.15 -3.85
N LEU A 155 -8.53 11.25 -3.94
CA LEU A 155 -7.63 10.41 -3.16
C LEU A 155 -7.94 10.48 -1.66
N LEU A 156 -8.04 11.69 -1.11
CA LEU A 156 -8.26 11.89 0.32
C LEU A 156 -9.60 11.35 0.80
N ALA A 157 -10.68 11.53 0.02
CA ALA A 157 -12.00 10.98 0.36
C ALA A 157 -11.99 9.45 0.34
N ALA A 158 -11.38 8.84 -0.67
CA ALA A 158 -11.25 7.39 -0.75
C ALA A 158 -10.41 6.80 0.38
N LEU A 159 -9.30 7.45 0.77
CA LEU A 159 -8.46 7.03 1.90
C LEU A 159 -9.21 7.15 3.24
N ALA A 160 -9.94 8.24 3.45
CA ALA A 160 -10.73 8.45 4.67
C ALA A 160 -11.89 7.45 4.80
N SER A 161 -12.37 6.86 3.68
CA SER A 161 -13.41 5.81 3.69
C SER A 161 -12.87 4.41 4.04
N GLY A 162 -11.56 4.21 4.09
CA GLY A 162 -10.95 2.94 4.46
C GLY A 162 -11.00 1.85 3.39
N LEU A 163 -11.19 2.20 2.12
CA LEU A 163 -11.35 1.26 1.00
C LEU A 163 -10.03 0.68 0.45
N GLY A 164 -8.89 0.96 1.08
CA GLY A 164 -7.57 0.48 0.63
C GLY A 164 -7.35 -1.03 0.81
N PRO A 165 -6.30 -1.59 0.15
CA PRO A 165 -5.82 -2.95 0.39
C PRO A 165 -5.46 -3.22 1.86
N THR A 166 -4.90 -2.23 2.56
CA THR A 166 -4.81 -2.25 4.01
C THR A 166 -6.08 -1.63 4.55
N PRO A 167 -6.96 -2.42 5.21
CA PRO A 167 -8.24 -1.90 5.68
C PRO A 167 -8.05 -0.87 6.79
N GLY A 168 -8.91 0.14 6.79
CA GLY A 168 -8.92 1.22 7.77
C GLY A 168 -8.72 2.59 7.16
N ALA A 169 -9.30 3.60 7.80
CA ALA A 169 -9.24 4.97 7.32
C ALA A 169 -7.85 5.58 7.50
N ILE A 170 -7.45 6.39 6.53
CA ILE A 170 -6.27 7.24 6.57
C ILE A 170 -6.73 8.69 6.46
N PRO A 171 -6.52 9.53 7.47
CA PRO A 171 -6.92 10.94 7.43
C PRO A 171 -6.07 11.73 6.43
N GLY A 172 -6.63 12.82 5.91
CA GLY A 172 -5.97 13.66 4.93
C GLY A 172 -6.11 15.15 5.17
N ILE A 173 -5.14 15.90 4.63
CA ILE A 173 -5.15 17.36 4.56
C ILE A 173 -4.83 17.75 3.11
N ARG A 174 -5.64 18.64 2.52
CA ARG A 174 -5.30 19.31 1.26
C ARG A 174 -4.84 20.72 1.55
N ILE A 175 -3.70 21.11 0.98
CA ILE A 175 -3.13 22.43 1.07
C ILE A 175 -3.08 23.02 -0.34
N THR A 176 -3.87 24.05 -0.60
CA THR A 176 -3.79 24.83 -1.83
C THR A 176 -3.00 26.09 -1.56
N ALA A 177 -1.84 26.23 -2.20
CA ALA A 177 -0.89 27.31 -1.92
C ALA A 177 -0.12 27.75 -3.17
N GLN A 178 0.45 28.96 -3.14
CA GLN A 178 1.38 29.43 -4.16
C GLN A 178 2.75 28.78 -3.97
N ASN A 179 3.53 28.70 -5.05
CA ASN A 179 4.89 28.16 -5.03
C ASN A 179 5.82 28.87 -4.01
N ASP A 180 5.63 30.17 -3.80
CA ASP A 180 6.51 30.97 -2.95
C ASP A 180 6.23 30.76 -1.45
N ASN A 181 5.02 30.39 -1.06
CA ASN A 181 4.62 30.24 0.34
C ASN A 181 4.36 28.78 0.78
N VAL A 182 4.33 27.83 -0.14
CA VAL A 182 4.02 26.43 0.17
C VAL A 182 4.98 25.82 1.21
N ASN A 183 6.25 26.16 1.16
CA ASN A 183 7.26 25.68 2.13
C ASN A 183 6.96 26.15 3.54
N GLU A 184 6.64 27.44 3.72
CA GLU A 184 6.32 28.00 5.03
C GLU A 184 5.06 27.35 5.62
N ILE A 185 4.00 27.22 4.81
CA ILE A 185 2.74 26.62 5.23
C ILE A 185 2.92 25.15 5.62
N LEU A 186 3.59 24.37 4.76
CA LEU A 186 3.86 22.98 5.05
C LEU A 186 4.72 22.82 6.33
N THR A 187 5.73 23.69 6.49
CA THR A 187 6.57 23.73 7.70
C THR A 187 5.73 23.94 8.96
N GLN A 188 4.84 24.93 8.97
CA GLN A 188 3.95 25.22 10.11
C GLN A 188 3.02 24.03 10.44
N ILE A 189 2.49 23.37 9.42
CA ILE A 189 1.64 22.19 9.60
C ILE A 189 2.45 21.03 10.19
N ILE A 190 3.62 20.74 9.65
CA ILE A 190 4.52 19.69 10.13
C ILE A 190 4.97 19.95 11.58
N GLU A 191 5.34 21.18 11.94
CA GLU A 191 5.68 21.56 13.30
C GLU A 191 4.52 21.32 14.25
N LYS A 192 3.30 21.64 13.85
CA LYS A 192 2.12 21.41 14.64
C LYS A 192 1.82 19.93 14.83
N ILE A 193 1.92 19.11 13.77
CA ILE A 193 1.81 17.66 13.86
C ILE A 193 2.84 17.13 14.84
N SER A 194 4.09 17.57 14.72
CA SER A 194 5.21 17.13 15.55
C SER A 194 5.08 17.48 17.03
N SER A 195 4.32 18.53 17.35
CA SER A 195 4.05 18.94 18.72
C SER A 195 3.00 18.07 19.42
N THR A 196 2.31 17.20 18.70
CA THR A 196 1.31 16.29 19.24
C THR A 196 1.91 14.89 19.46
N LYS A 197 1.21 14.07 20.25
CA LYS A 197 1.55 12.65 20.36
C LYS A 197 1.20 11.94 19.06
N PRO A 198 2.08 11.08 18.51
CA PRO A 198 1.77 10.27 17.36
C PRO A 198 0.47 9.48 17.56
N THR A 199 -0.43 9.62 16.60
CA THR A 199 -1.71 8.91 16.59
C THR A 199 -1.77 8.13 15.27
N PRO A 200 -1.53 6.80 15.30
CA PRO A 200 -1.59 5.98 14.11
C PRO A 200 -2.99 6.04 13.48
N SER A 201 -3.03 6.05 12.14
CA SER A 201 -4.27 5.85 11.39
C SER A 201 -4.84 4.44 11.63
N GLU A 202 -6.11 4.22 11.32
CA GLU A 202 -6.69 2.86 11.40
C GLU A 202 -5.94 1.88 10.50
N ALA A 203 -5.58 2.30 9.28
CA ALA A 203 -4.79 1.49 8.36
C ALA A 203 -3.40 1.18 8.94
N SER A 204 -2.72 2.15 9.55
CA SER A 204 -1.43 1.95 10.21
C SER A 204 -1.52 0.92 11.35
N LEU A 205 -2.56 1.00 12.18
CA LEU A 205 -2.81 0.03 13.24
C LEU A 205 -3.06 -1.38 12.69
N GLN A 206 -3.82 -1.50 11.60
CA GLN A 206 -4.05 -2.78 10.93
C GLN A 206 -2.78 -3.37 10.36
N LEU A 207 -1.96 -2.55 9.68
CA LEU A 207 -0.67 -2.98 9.15
C LEU A 207 0.27 -3.44 10.26
N GLN A 208 0.37 -2.71 11.37
CA GLN A 208 1.15 -3.11 12.53
C GLN A 208 0.66 -4.43 13.11
N THR A 209 -0.65 -4.62 13.20
CA THR A 209 -1.27 -5.88 13.67
C THR A 209 -0.91 -7.05 12.75
N GLN A 210 -0.99 -6.83 11.43
CA GLN A 210 -0.63 -7.84 10.45
C GLN A 210 0.86 -8.21 10.54
N ASN A 211 1.75 -7.22 10.67
CA ASN A 211 3.19 -7.44 10.77
C ASN A 211 3.63 -8.13 12.07
N ARG A 212 2.81 -8.07 13.12
CA ARG A 212 3.07 -8.75 14.41
C ARG A 212 2.63 -10.22 14.39
N ARG A 213 1.88 -10.67 13.39
CA ARG A 213 1.47 -12.07 13.29
C ARG A 213 2.69 -12.96 13.13
N ASN A 214 2.74 -14.05 13.86
CA ASN A 214 3.77 -15.03 13.65
C ASN A 214 3.44 -15.94 12.46
N ALA A 215 4.47 -16.58 11.90
CA ALA A 215 4.32 -17.44 10.73
C ALA A 215 3.33 -18.61 10.95
N LYS A 216 3.28 -19.18 12.17
CA LYS A 216 2.37 -20.26 12.55
C LYS A 216 0.91 -19.81 12.47
N GLU A 217 0.58 -18.62 13.01
CA GLU A 217 -0.78 -18.07 12.94
C GLU A 217 -1.24 -17.81 11.50
N VAL A 218 -0.36 -17.24 10.68
CA VAL A 218 -0.66 -16.98 9.26
C VAL A 218 -0.88 -18.30 8.51
N SER A 219 0.03 -19.28 8.71
CA SER A 219 -0.05 -20.58 8.06
C SER A 219 -1.32 -21.33 8.46
N ASN A 220 -1.69 -21.33 9.73
CA ASN A 220 -2.93 -21.94 10.21
C ASN A 220 -4.19 -21.31 9.58
N LYS A 221 -4.23 -19.99 9.47
CA LYS A 221 -5.34 -19.29 8.80
C LYS A 221 -5.44 -19.63 7.31
N LEU A 222 -4.30 -19.67 6.62
CA LEU A 222 -4.26 -20.05 5.21
C LEU A 222 -4.69 -21.50 5.00
N ALA A 223 -4.23 -22.41 5.86
CA ALA A 223 -4.57 -23.82 5.80
C ALA A 223 -6.05 -24.15 6.13
N GLN A 224 -6.79 -23.22 6.76
CA GLN A 224 -8.24 -23.33 6.94
C GLN A 224 -9.05 -23.04 5.67
N VAL A 225 -8.47 -22.30 4.72
CA VAL A 225 -9.16 -21.81 3.52
C VAL A 225 -8.67 -22.50 2.26
N TYR A 226 -7.35 -22.74 2.15
CA TYR A 226 -6.71 -23.21 0.93
C TYR A 226 -6.26 -24.67 1.01
N GLY A 227 -6.09 -25.32 -0.15
CA GLY A 227 -5.59 -26.68 -0.26
C GLY A 227 -6.65 -27.77 -0.04
N PHE A 228 -7.94 -27.44 -0.15
CA PHE A 228 -9.08 -28.39 -0.05
C PHE A 228 -9.71 -28.73 -1.40
N LYS A 229 -9.31 -28.05 -2.48
CA LYS A 229 -9.86 -28.25 -3.82
C LYS A 229 -8.76 -28.14 -4.86
N LEU A 230 -8.83 -28.98 -5.86
CA LEU A 230 -8.03 -28.90 -7.07
C LEU A 230 -9.00 -28.71 -8.25
N ASN A 231 -9.25 -27.44 -8.61
CA ASN A 231 -10.11 -27.10 -9.74
C ASN A 231 -9.32 -27.23 -11.05
N GLN A 232 -9.97 -27.73 -12.08
CA GLN A 232 -9.34 -27.82 -13.42
C GLN A 232 -9.50 -26.50 -14.20
N PRO A 233 -8.47 -26.06 -14.91
CA PRO A 233 -7.12 -26.59 -14.93
C PRO A 233 -6.39 -26.38 -13.61
N ILE A 234 -5.69 -27.41 -13.14
CA ILE A 234 -4.89 -27.32 -11.91
C ILE A 234 -3.72 -26.38 -12.18
N ASN A 235 -3.42 -25.51 -11.23
CA ASN A 235 -2.28 -24.59 -11.32
C ASN A 235 -1.36 -24.70 -10.09
N TYR A 236 -0.17 -24.11 -10.20
CA TYR A 236 0.83 -24.17 -9.14
C TYR A 236 0.34 -23.59 -7.80
N VAL A 237 -0.56 -22.60 -7.79
CA VAL A 237 -1.10 -21.99 -6.56
C VAL A 237 -1.84 -23.03 -5.73
N GLN A 238 -2.66 -23.86 -6.39
CA GLN A 238 -3.40 -24.95 -5.73
C GLN A 238 -2.45 -26.03 -5.21
N GLY A 239 -1.41 -26.39 -5.99
CA GLY A 239 -0.39 -27.34 -5.55
C GLY A 239 0.40 -26.86 -4.33
N VAL A 240 0.83 -25.60 -4.34
CA VAL A 240 1.51 -24.98 -3.19
C VAL A 240 0.62 -24.96 -1.95
N ALA A 241 -0.69 -24.74 -2.10
CA ALA A 241 -1.61 -24.76 -0.97
C ALA A 241 -1.75 -26.16 -0.35
N VAL A 242 -1.74 -27.22 -1.17
CA VAL A 242 -1.73 -28.61 -0.70
C VAL A 242 -0.42 -28.94 0.04
N SER A 243 0.74 -28.62 -0.57
CA SER A 243 2.06 -28.74 0.05
C SER A 243 2.13 -27.97 1.38
N GLY A 244 1.56 -26.76 1.42
CA GLY A 244 1.51 -25.95 2.64
C GLY A 244 0.79 -26.65 3.81
N ARG A 245 -0.28 -27.41 3.55
CA ARG A 245 -0.99 -28.18 4.58
C ARG A 245 -0.11 -29.34 5.12
N LEU A 246 0.60 -30.06 4.24
CA LEU A 246 1.52 -31.12 4.64
C LEU A 246 2.66 -30.57 5.51
N ARG A 247 3.29 -29.49 5.08
CA ARG A 247 4.38 -28.84 5.82
C ARG A 247 3.94 -28.27 7.16
N LEU A 248 2.70 -27.76 7.23
CA LEU A 248 2.17 -27.20 8.47
C LEU A 248 2.10 -28.26 9.56
N ARG A 249 1.71 -29.49 9.24
CA ARG A 249 1.74 -30.62 10.17
C ARG A 249 3.14 -30.89 10.73
N ALA A 250 4.18 -30.69 9.92
CA ALA A 250 5.57 -30.91 10.36
C ALA A 250 6.09 -29.82 11.33
N ILE A 251 5.46 -28.65 11.37
CA ILE A 251 5.87 -27.52 12.23
C ILE A 251 4.86 -27.20 13.34
N ASP A 252 3.68 -27.78 13.29
CA ASP A 252 2.61 -27.58 14.26
C ASP A 252 1.98 -28.93 14.64
N ASP A 253 2.37 -29.45 15.80
CA ASP A 253 1.87 -30.74 16.32
C ASP A 253 0.38 -30.73 16.62
N ASP A 254 -0.22 -29.55 16.85
CA ASP A 254 -1.65 -29.39 17.09
C ASP A 254 -2.46 -29.34 15.78
N TYR A 255 -1.79 -29.23 14.61
CA TYR A 255 -2.48 -29.23 13.33
C TYR A 255 -2.94 -30.67 12.99
N PRO A 256 -4.24 -30.86 12.60
CA PRO A 256 -4.74 -32.17 12.23
C PRO A 256 -3.92 -32.78 11.08
N ASP A 257 -3.71 -34.10 11.13
CA ASP A 257 -3.02 -34.81 10.06
C ASP A 257 -3.79 -34.71 8.74
N PRO A 258 -3.25 -34.05 7.72
CA PRO A 258 -3.94 -33.81 6.46
C PRO A 258 -3.74 -34.94 5.44
N VAL A 259 -2.94 -35.98 5.72
CA VAL A 259 -2.51 -37.00 4.75
C VAL A 259 -3.70 -37.73 4.14
N GLY A 260 -4.65 -38.17 4.94
CA GLY A 260 -5.85 -38.91 4.47
C GLY A 260 -6.72 -38.04 3.55
N ASP A 261 -6.97 -36.80 3.93
CA ASP A 261 -7.76 -35.84 3.14
C ASP A 261 -7.06 -35.51 1.81
N ILE A 262 -5.75 -35.26 1.86
CA ILE A 262 -4.96 -34.93 0.67
C ILE A 262 -4.87 -36.13 -0.26
N THR A 263 -4.64 -37.33 0.27
CA THR A 263 -4.64 -38.56 -0.54
C THR A 263 -5.97 -38.70 -1.31
N THR A 264 -7.10 -38.48 -0.65
CA THR A 264 -8.42 -38.49 -1.29
C THR A 264 -8.56 -37.39 -2.34
N LEU A 265 -8.07 -36.20 -2.04
CA LEU A 265 -8.14 -35.02 -2.93
C LEU A 265 -7.37 -35.25 -4.23
N VAL A 266 -6.21 -35.93 -4.17
CA VAL A 266 -5.32 -36.15 -5.33
C VAL A 266 -5.54 -37.49 -6.04
N ASP A 267 -6.38 -38.36 -5.50
CA ASP A 267 -6.63 -39.73 -5.99
C ASP A 267 -6.98 -39.79 -7.50
N PHE A 268 -7.71 -38.79 -7.99
CA PHE A 268 -8.06 -38.71 -9.42
C PHE A 268 -6.82 -38.54 -10.33
N LEU A 269 -5.73 -37.95 -9.83
CA LEU A 269 -4.48 -37.81 -10.60
C LEU A 269 -3.75 -39.15 -10.76
N THR A 270 -3.90 -40.08 -9.80
CA THR A 270 -3.25 -41.38 -9.85
C THR A 270 -4.10 -42.41 -10.66
N LYS A 271 -5.43 -42.23 -10.71
CA LYS A 271 -6.38 -43.16 -11.33
C LYS A 271 -6.79 -42.78 -12.75
N ASN A 272 -6.55 -41.55 -13.19
CA ASN A 272 -6.97 -41.06 -14.49
C ASN A 272 -5.79 -40.89 -15.45
N GLU A 273 -5.42 -41.95 -16.15
CA GLU A 273 -4.34 -41.94 -17.15
C GLU A 273 -4.56 -40.93 -18.29
N GLU A 274 -5.83 -40.71 -18.67
CA GLU A 274 -6.17 -39.78 -19.75
C GLU A 274 -5.97 -38.33 -19.32
N PHE A 275 -6.25 -38.00 -18.07
CA PHE A 275 -5.94 -36.70 -17.47
C PHE A 275 -4.42 -36.41 -17.55
N ASN A 276 -3.60 -37.39 -17.17
CA ASN A 276 -2.15 -37.27 -17.14
C ASN A 276 -1.52 -37.09 -18.54
N LYS A 277 -2.14 -37.67 -19.59
CA LYS A 277 -1.67 -37.55 -20.97
C LYS A 277 -1.93 -36.17 -21.58
N ASN A 278 -3.02 -35.52 -21.18
CA ASN A 278 -3.52 -34.31 -21.83
C ASN A 278 -3.14 -33.01 -21.10
N ASN A 279 -2.59 -33.09 -19.88
CA ASN A 279 -2.33 -31.93 -19.02
C ASN A 279 -0.85 -31.68 -18.70
N ASN A 280 0.04 -31.99 -19.63
CA ASN A 280 1.51 -31.81 -19.49
C ASN A 280 1.96 -30.36 -19.74
N SER A 281 1.25 -29.38 -19.20
CA SER A 281 1.71 -27.98 -19.22
C SER A 281 2.62 -27.68 -18.02
N GLY A 282 3.53 -26.72 -18.18
CA GLY A 282 4.40 -26.29 -17.09
C GLY A 282 3.65 -25.94 -15.79
N PRO A 283 2.54 -25.16 -15.84
CA PRO A 283 1.73 -24.86 -14.67
C PRO A 283 1.13 -26.09 -13.98
N ASN A 284 0.68 -27.10 -14.76
CA ASN A 284 0.12 -28.34 -14.21
C ASN A 284 1.20 -29.20 -13.54
N LEU A 285 2.39 -29.31 -14.14
CA LEU A 285 3.52 -30.03 -13.52
C LEU A 285 4.00 -29.33 -12.25
N ALA A 286 4.08 -28.00 -12.26
CA ALA A 286 4.41 -27.23 -11.04
C ALA A 286 3.34 -27.39 -9.94
N ALA A 287 2.11 -27.73 -10.29
CA ALA A 287 1.06 -28.02 -9.32
C ALA A 287 1.25 -29.36 -8.58
N MET A 288 2.18 -30.19 -8.99
CA MET A 288 2.51 -31.50 -8.36
C MET A 288 3.60 -31.36 -7.29
N CYS A 289 3.95 -30.17 -6.85
CA CYS A 289 5.03 -29.92 -5.86
C CYS A 289 4.79 -30.62 -4.50
N TRP A 290 3.58 -31.02 -4.19
CA TRP A 290 3.20 -31.76 -2.99
C TRP A 290 3.51 -33.27 -3.04
N ALA A 291 3.79 -33.84 -4.20
CA ALA A 291 3.82 -35.31 -4.37
C ALA A 291 4.90 -36.01 -3.53
N GLU A 292 6.11 -35.45 -3.49
CA GLU A 292 7.20 -35.96 -2.68
C GLU A 292 6.86 -35.86 -1.18
N GLU A 293 6.33 -34.72 -0.75
CA GLU A 293 5.94 -34.48 0.65
C GLU A 293 4.81 -35.42 1.10
N LEU A 294 3.83 -35.67 0.23
CA LEU A 294 2.77 -36.63 0.54
C LEU A 294 3.31 -38.05 0.69
N TYR A 295 4.24 -38.44 -0.19
CA TYR A 295 4.91 -39.74 -0.09
C TYR A 295 5.70 -39.91 1.23
N GLU A 296 6.49 -38.91 1.61
CA GLU A 296 7.24 -38.92 2.85
C GLU A 296 6.34 -38.95 4.10
N CYS A 297 5.21 -38.22 4.07
CA CYS A 297 4.27 -38.21 5.20
C CYS A 297 3.38 -39.48 5.29
N SER A 298 3.32 -40.30 4.21
CA SER A 298 2.47 -41.49 4.14
C SER A 298 3.22 -42.79 4.54
N ASN A 299 4.55 -42.74 4.68
CA ASN A 299 5.40 -43.85 5.05
C ASN A 299 6.04 -43.61 6.43
#